data_eba50277c88242bc33417ce2b5114c06
#
_entry.id   eba50277c88242bc33417ce2b5114c06
#
_cell.length_a   1.000
_cell.length_b   1.000
_cell.length_c   1.000
_cell.angle_alpha   90.00
_cell.angle_beta   90.00
_cell.angle_gamma   90.00
#
_symmetry.space_group_name_H-M   'P 1'
#
loop_
_entity.id
_entity.type
_entity.pdbx_description
1 polymer ?
#
loop_
_entity_poly.entity_id
_entity_poly.type
_entity_poly.pdbx_seq_one_letter_code
_entity_poly.pdbx_strand_id
1 'polypeptide(L)'
;GQGSPPVVLISGFRAPQEYWAPILPAVAGLTTVVTYDRAGYGKSEPGTKSGDGRQAMRELATLLGSLGIKEPAIIIGHSLGGRMAQIFASLYPERTAGLVLLDTGYRDPRLPWRADGGRKAENVSPDIEAPPGMRTEAECNDLTWRPTEAISSLPRVPLIVVTAGQVQTPPWLSDKEKQKAVELRMLDQQALAQMIPGGRQIVLPDSGHNVIYDATDDVIRVIKEMIEAL
;
A
#
# COMPACT_ATOMS: atom_id res chain seq x y z
N GLY A 1 15.98 1.26 14.12
CA GLY A 1 16.52 2.57 13.81
C GLY A 1 16.25 3.59 14.91
N GLN A 2 16.89 4.71 14.81
CA GLN A 2 16.66 5.87 15.67
C GLN A 2 16.55 7.10 14.77
N GLY A 3 15.62 7.99 15.07
CA GLY A 3 15.40 9.24 14.31
C GLY A 3 13.92 9.55 14.11
N SER A 4 13.66 10.73 13.56
CA SER A 4 12.34 11.29 13.28
C SER A 4 12.37 11.99 11.92
N PRO A 5 11.26 12.00 11.16
CA PRO A 5 9.99 11.32 11.47
C PRO A 5 10.13 9.79 11.36
N PRO A 6 9.36 9.02 12.15
CA PRO A 6 9.33 7.57 12.02
C PRO A 6 8.69 7.15 10.69
N VAL A 7 9.10 5.99 10.19
CA VAL A 7 8.55 5.37 8.98
C VAL A 7 7.72 4.16 9.37
N VAL A 8 6.52 4.04 8.84
CA VAL A 8 5.62 2.88 9.02
C VAL A 8 5.40 2.21 7.68
N LEU A 9 5.73 0.92 7.59
CA LEU A 9 5.66 0.11 6.37
C LEU A 9 4.43 -0.81 6.41
N ILE A 10 3.50 -0.64 5.47
CA ILE A 10 2.25 -1.42 5.37
C ILE A 10 2.31 -2.34 4.15
N SER A 11 2.41 -3.64 4.41
CA SER A 11 2.52 -4.68 3.38
C SER A 11 1.25 -4.82 2.53
N GLY A 12 1.40 -5.34 1.31
CA GLY A 12 0.31 -5.65 0.40
C GLY A 12 -0.55 -6.85 0.84
N PHE A 13 -1.50 -7.24 -0.01
CA PHE A 13 -2.29 -8.44 0.20
C PHE A 13 -1.41 -9.69 0.19
N ARG A 14 -1.62 -10.59 1.14
CA ARG A 14 -0.84 -11.83 1.31
C ARG A 14 0.64 -11.63 1.65
N ALA A 15 1.07 -10.43 1.98
CA ALA A 15 2.45 -10.13 2.30
C ALA A 15 2.62 -9.89 3.81
N PRO A 16 3.44 -10.73 4.51
CA PRO A 16 3.83 -10.49 5.89
C PRO A 16 4.90 -9.39 5.97
N GLN A 17 5.29 -9.02 7.17
CA GLN A 17 6.28 -7.96 7.41
C GLN A 17 7.65 -8.25 6.77
N GLU A 18 8.01 -9.52 6.61
CA GLU A 18 9.26 -9.96 5.97
C GLU A 18 9.38 -9.49 4.52
N TYR A 19 8.27 -9.11 3.88
CA TYR A 19 8.25 -8.52 2.55
C TYR A 19 9.15 -7.27 2.44
N TRP A 20 9.36 -6.58 3.55
CA TRP A 20 10.18 -5.37 3.62
C TRP A 20 11.68 -5.63 3.83
N ALA A 21 12.09 -6.90 3.98
CA ALA A 21 13.47 -7.27 4.28
C ALA A 21 14.54 -6.62 3.37
N PRO A 22 14.32 -6.46 2.03
CA PRO A 22 15.34 -5.87 1.17
C PRO A 22 15.68 -4.41 1.50
N ILE A 23 14.71 -3.62 1.98
CA ILE A 23 14.91 -2.19 2.26
C ILE A 23 15.08 -1.88 3.74
N LEU A 24 14.64 -2.79 4.62
CA LEU A 24 14.56 -2.55 6.05
C LEU A 24 15.88 -2.10 6.70
N PRO A 25 17.05 -2.74 6.41
CA PRO A 25 18.32 -2.30 6.99
C PRO A 25 18.69 -0.87 6.61
N ALA A 26 18.48 -0.48 5.34
CA ALA A 26 18.80 0.85 4.86
C ALA A 26 17.86 1.92 5.49
N VAL A 27 16.56 1.65 5.55
CA VAL A 27 15.59 2.57 6.17
C VAL A 27 15.83 2.69 7.68
N ALA A 28 16.16 1.58 8.36
CA ALA A 28 16.49 1.59 9.78
C ALA A 28 17.79 2.36 10.08
N GLY A 29 18.69 2.48 9.13
CA GLY A 29 19.87 3.34 9.22
C GLY A 29 19.58 4.83 9.12
N LEU A 30 18.39 5.21 8.59
CA LEU A 30 18.00 6.60 8.39
C LEU A 30 17.12 7.14 9.52
N THR A 31 16.20 6.32 10.04
CA THR A 31 15.21 6.74 11.04
C THR A 31 14.64 5.56 11.82
N THR A 32 13.72 5.84 12.76
CA THR A 32 12.89 4.81 13.39
C THR A 32 11.96 4.21 12.34
N VAL A 33 11.96 2.88 12.21
CA VAL A 33 11.09 2.18 11.27
C VAL A 33 10.25 1.11 11.96
N VAL A 34 8.97 1.04 11.58
CA VAL A 34 8.02 0.05 12.09
C VAL A 34 7.55 -0.82 10.92
N THR A 35 7.74 -2.13 11.07
CA THR A 35 7.09 -3.16 10.27
C THR A 35 6.22 -4.02 11.18
N TYR A 36 5.14 -4.56 10.67
CA TYR A 36 4.24 -5.39 11.48
C TYR A 36 3.44 -6.35 10.60
N ASP A 37 3.04 -7.44 11.20
CA ASP A 37 2.04 -8.32 10.61
C ASP A 37 0.65 -7.84 11.00
N ARG A 38 -0.23 -7.65 10.03
CA ARG A 38 -1.64 -7.37 10.30
C ARG A 38 -2.28 -8.55 11.03
N ALA A 39 -3.38 -8.30 11.74
CA ALA A 39 -4.12 -9.35 12.45
C ALA A 39 -4.37 -10.59 11.57
N GLY A 40 -3.96 -11.75 12.05
CA GLY A 40 -4.04 -13.03 11.35
C GLY A 40 -2.99 -13.28 10.27
N TYR A 41 -1.97 -12.41 10.15
CA TYR A 41 -0.81 -12.62 9.27
C TYR A 41 0.44 -12.94 10.08
N GLY A 42 1.36 -13.68 9.47
CA GLY A 42 2.67 -13.95 10.03
C GLY A 42 2.57 -14.48 11.46
N LYS A 43 3.07 -13.70 12.43
CA LYS A 43 3.08 -14.03 13.86
C LYS A 43 1.95 -13.35 14.64
N SER A 44 1.11 -12.56 13.99
CA SER A 44 0.00 -11.85 14.65
C SER A 44 -1.22 -12.75 14.81
N GLU A 45 -1.81 -12.72 16.02
CA GLU A 45 -3.06 -13.41 16.30
C GLU A 45 -4.20 -12.91 15.41
N PRO A 46 -5.20 -13.74 15.09
CA PRO A 46 -6.39 -13.31 14.37
C PRO A 46 -7.13 -12.19 15.11
N GLY A 47 -7.57 -11.19 14.35
CA GLY A 47 -8.40 -10.12 14.90
C GLY A 47 -9.80 -10.60 15.31
N THR A 48 -10.41 -9.92 16.26
CA THR A 48 -11.77 -10.22 16.77
C THR A 48 -12.86 -9.51 15.96
N LYS A 49 -12.50 -8.62 15.03
CA LYS A 49 -13.40 -7.79 14.23
C LYS A 49 -13.17 -8.03 12.74
N SER A 50 -14.04 -7.45 11.90
CA SER A 50 -13.86 -7.50 10.45
C SER A 50 -12.49 -6.97 10.05
N GLY A 51 -11.82 -7.65 9.13
CA GLY A 51 -10.50 -7.27 8.61
C GLY A 51 -10.56 -6.20 7.53
N ASP A 52 -11.57 -5.31 7.54
CA ASP A 52 -11.62 -4.21 6.58
C ASP A 52 -10.50 -3.20 6.84
N GLY A 53 -10.16 -2.43 5.80
CA GLY A 53 -9.05 -1.49 5.86
C GLY A 53 -9.16 -0.45 6.97
N ARG A 54 -10.36 -0.04 7.36
CA ARG A 54 -10.57 0.93 8.46
C ARG A 54 -10.24 0.30 9.81
N GLN A 55 -10.68 -0.95 10.03
CA GLN A 55 -10.37 -1.67 11.25
C GLN A 55 -8.86 -1.94 11.35
N ALA A 56 -8.23 -2.42 10.28
CA ALA A 56 -6.79 -2.63 10.23
C ALA A 56 -6.00 -1.35 10.57
N MET A 57 -6.46 -0.17 10.11
CA MET A 57 -5.78 1.10 10.42
C MET A 57 -6.03 1.59 11.85
N ARG A 58 -7.15 1.26 12.48
CA ARG A 58 -7.36 1.50 13.92
C ARG A 58 -6.44 0.62 14.77
N GLU A 59 -6.25 -0.63 14.36
CA GLU A 59 -5.30 -1.55 15.01
C GLU A 59 -3.86 -1.03 14.89
N LEU A 60 -3.46 -0.56 13.69
CA LEU A 60 -2.17 0.10 13.51
C LEU A 60 -2.01 1.32 14.41
N ALA A 61 -3.02 2.19 14.49
CA ALA A 61 -2.97 3.37 15.35
C ALA A 61 -2.80 2.99 16.84
N THR A 62 -3.43 1.91 17.28
CA THR A 62 -3.29 1.35 18.63
C THR A 62 -1.87 0.80 18.84
N LEU A 63 -1.35 0.03 17.86
CA LEU A 63 0.00 -0.50 17.90
C LEU A 63 1.05 0.61 18.03
N LEU A 64 0.98 1.64 17.20
CA LEU A 64 1.89 2.78 17.26
C LEU A 64 1.83 3.49 18.62
N GLY A 65 0.62 3.62 19.20
CA GLY A 65 0.45 4.14 20.55
C GLY A 65 1.12 3.28 21.63
N SER A 66 1.01 1.96 21.54
CA SER A 66 1.66 1.02 22.49
C SER A 66 3.18 0.99 22.36
N LEU A 67 3.70 1.29 21.17
CA LEU A 67 5.13 1.46 20.92
C LEU A 67 5.67 2.84 21.36
N GLY A 68 4.81 3.72 21.86
CA GLY A 68 5.19 5.08 22.28
C GLY A 68 5.42 6.04 21.12
N ILE A 69 5.07 5.68 19.89
CA ILE A 69 5.22 6.53 18.70
C ILE A 69 4.03 7.49 18.67
N LYS A 70 4.27 8.74 19.05
CA LYS A 70 3.26 9.80 19.16
C LYS A 70 3.38 10.86 18.07
N GLU A 71 4.60 11.07 17.57
CA GLU A 71 4.86 12.00 16.47
C GLU A 71 4.25 11.53 15.16
N PRO A 72 3.93 12.46 14.23
CA PRO A 72 3.49 12.12 12.89
C PRO A 72 4.53 11.25 12.15
N ALA A 73 4.08 10.22 11.47
CA ALA A 73 4.92 9.26 10.76
C ALA A 73 4.79 9.40 9.24
N ILE A 74 5.83 9.04 8.52
CA ILE A 74 5.74 8.76 7.08
C ILE A 74 5.09 7.39 6.93
N ILE A 75 3.93 7.34 6.27
CA ILE A 75 3.20 6.10 6.03
C ILE A 75 3.49 5.61 4.61
N ILE A 76 4.08 4.44 4.53
CA ILE A 76 4.49 3.83 3.26
C ILE A 76 3.69 2.56 3.06
N GLY A 77 3.03 2.42 1.92
CA GLY A 77 2.24 1.23 1.64
C GLY A 77 2.49 0.67 0.24
N HIS A 78 2.64 -0.65 0.16
CA HIS A 78 2.75 -1.36 -1.11
C HIS A 78 1.41 -1.98 -1.51
N SER A 79 1.00 -1.83 -2.77
CA SER A 79 -0.20 -2.48 -3.31
C SER A 79 -1.46 -2.18 -2.47
N LEU A 80 -2.10 -3.20 -1.86
CA LEU A 80 -3.20 -3.02 -0.92
C LEU A 80 -2.79 -2.17 0.29
N GLY A 81 -1.55 -2.33 0.78
CA GLY A 81 -1.00 -1.52 1.86
C GLY A 81 -0.99 -0.02 1.56
N GLY A 82 -0.85 0.37 0.30
CA GLY A 82 -0.97 1.77 -0.10
C GLY A 82 -2.40 2.32 -0.02
N ARG A 83 -3.41 1.46 -0.20
CA ARG A 83 -4.81 1.84 0.08
C ARG A 83 -5.03 2.02 1.58
N MET A 84 -4.47 1.11 2.38
CA MET A 84 -4.51 1.21 3.84
C MET A 84 -3.78 2.47 4.34
N ALA A 85 -2.64 2.83 3.74
CA ALA A 85 -1.92 4.06 4.04
C ALA A 85 -2.80 5.31 3.82
N GLN A 86 -3.56 5.36 2.72
CA GLN A 86 -4.51 6.44 2.46
C GLN A 86 -5.65 6.46 3.49
N ILE A 87 -6.17 5.29 3.89
CA ILE A 87 -7.20 5.18 4.93
C ILE A 87 -6.65 5.66 6.27
N PHE A 88 -5.42 5.29 6.62
CA PHE A 88 -4.76 5.76 7.84
C PHE A 88 -4.63 7.28 7.84
N ALA A 89 -4.12 7.86 6.75
CA ALA A 89 -3.96 9.31 6.63
C ALA A 89 -5.29 10.08 6.71
N SER A 90 -6.37 9.49 6.17
CA SER A 90 -7.72 10.07 6.27
C SER A 90 -8.31 9.99 7.68
N LEU A 91 -8.04 8.90 8.42
CA LEU A 91 -8.53 8.71 9.79
C LEU A 91 -7.71 9.46 10.84
N TYR A 92 -6.40 9.62 10.59
CA TYR A 92 -5.41 10.18 11.51
C TYR A 92 -4.52 11.19 10.81
N PRO A 93 -5.11 12.29 10.27
CA PRO A 93 -4.35 13.30 9.54
C PRO A 93 -3.23 13.92 10.37
N GLU A 94 -3.44 14.11 11.67
CA GLU A 94 -2.47 14.66 12.62
C GLU A 94 -1.30 13.69 12.95
N ARG A 95 -1.43 12.43 12.59
CA ARG A 95 -0.41 11.38 12.78
C ARG A 95 0.32 11.01 11.49
N THR A 96 0.07 11.74 10.41
CA THR A 96 0.65 11.50 9.08
C THR A 96 1.55 12.67 8.70
N ALA A 97 2.86 12.45 8.62
CA ALA A 97 3.85 13.44 8.17
C ALA A 97 4.02 13.43 6.64
N GLY A 98 3.89 12.28 6.01
CA GLY A 98 4.03 12.09 4.57
C GLY A 98 3.49 10.75 4.11
N LEU A 99 3.27 10.60 2.80
CA LEU A 99 2.77 9.39 2.16
C LEU A 99 3.70 8.95 1.04
N VAL A 100 4.06 7.65 1.03
CA VAL A 100 4.70 6.99 -0.12
C VAL A 100 3.85 5.79 -0.52
N LEU A 101 3.32 5.81 -1.74
CA LEU A 101 2.45 4.78 -2.26
C LEU A 101 3.19 3.99 -3.34
N LEU A 102 3.57 2.74 -3.01
CA LEU A 102 4.38 1.88 -3.85
C LEU A 102 3.48 0.96 -4.68
N ASP A 103 3.39 1.21 -5.95
CA ASP A 103 2.57 0.51 -6.94
C ASP A 103 1.17 0.14 -6.43
N THR A 104 0.55 1.12 -5.79
CA THR A 104 -0.75 0.98 -5.13
C THR A 104 -1.83 0.68 -6.14
N GLY A 105 -2.56 -0.41 -5.94
CA GLY A 105 -3.67 -0.75 -6.79
C GLY A 105 -4.78 0.30 -6.72
N TYR A 106 -5.15 0.88 -7.84
CA TYR A 106 -6.38 1.62 -8.00
C TYR A 106 -7.36 0.76 -8.81
N ARG A 107 -8.60 0.64 -8.34
CA ARG A 107 -9.63 -0.10 -9.07
C ARG A 107 -10.28 0.84 -10.07
N ASP A 108 -9.71 0.94 -11.26
CA ASP A 108 -10.39 1.62 -12.35
C ASP A 108 -11.51 0.72 -12.91
N PRO A 109 -12.78 1.12 -12.77
CA PRO A 109 -13.91 0.37 -13.33
C PRO A 109 -13.88 0.29 -14.88
N ARG A 110 -13.06 1.13 -15.53
CA ARG A 110 -12.90 1.13 -16.99
C ARG A 110 -11.96 0.02 -17.48
N LEU A 111 -11.21 -0.63 -16.57
CA LEU A 111 -10.34 -1.76 -16.92
C LEU A 111 -11.17 -3.04 -17.06
N PRO A 112 -11.34 -3.60 -18.29
CA PRO A 112 -12.31 -4.66 -18.57
C PRO A 112 -12.08 -5.94 -17.73
N TRP A 113 -10.84 -6.30 -17.42
CA TRP A 113 -10.53 -7.45 -16.53
C TRP A 113 -10.71 -7.17 -15.05
N ARG A 114 -10.98 -5.91 -14.68
CA ARG A 114 -11.30 -5.51 -13.31
C ARG A 114 -12.79 -5.26 -13.12
N ALA A 115 -13.55 -5.01 -14.22
CA ALA A 115 -14.99 -4.88 -14.19
C ALA A 115 -15.69 -6.21 -13.82
N ASP A 116 -15.09 -7.35 -14.20
CA ASP A 116 -15.64 -8.69 -13.90
C ASP A 116 -15.38 -9.13 -12.45
N GLY A 117 -15.18 -8.17 -11.56
CA GLY A 117 -14.83 -8.42 -10.18
C GLY A 117 -13.50 -9.16 -10.12
N GLY A 118 -12.56 -8.67 -9.39
CA GLY A 118 -11.54 -9.60 -8.95
C GLY A 118 -12.28 -10.88 -8.57
N ARG A 119 -11.78 -12.00 -9.02
CA ARG A 119 -12.34 -13.33 -8.79
C ARG A 119 -13.14 -13.34 -7.52
N LYS A 120 -14.42 -13.71 -7.59
CA LYS A 120 -15.20 -14.02 -6.40
C LYS A 120 -14.29 -14.82 -5.47
N ALA A 121 -14.43 -14.65 -4.19
CA ALA A 121 -13.65 -15.40 -3.19
C ALA A 121 -13.60 -16.93 -3.43
N GLU A 122 -14.44 -17.45 -4.32
CA GLU A 122 -14.52 -18.80 -4.85
C GLU A 122 -13.24 -19.31 -5.54
N ASN A 123 -12.28 -18.44 -5.89
CA ASN A 123 -11.03 -18.84 -6.55
C ASN A 123 -9.77 -18.67 -5.66
N VAL A 124 -9.91 -18.47 -4.38
CA VAL A 124 -8.88 -18.91 -3.43
C VAL A 124 -8.97 -20.43 -3.45
N SER A 125 -7.95 -21.09 -4.04
CA SER A 125 -7.93 -22.55 -4.11
C SER A 125 -8.32 -23.12 -2.74
N PRO A 126 -9.36 -23.96 -2.63
CA PRO A 126 -9.82 -24.45 -1.33
C PRO A 126 -8.75 -25.27 -0.61
N ASP A 127 -7.69 -25.66 -1.30
CA ASP A 127 -6.61 -26.51 -0.81
C ASP A 127 -5.45 -25.76 -0.13
N ILE A 128 -5.46 -24.42 -0.14
CA ILE A 128 -4.50 -23.65 0.64
C ILE A 128 -5.22 -23.24 1.92
N GLU A 129 -4.81 -23.80 3.07
CA GLU A 129 -5.19 -23.27 4.37
C GLU A 129 -4.71 -21.83 4.50
N ALA A 130 -5.55 -20.91 4.03
CA ALA A 130 -5.25 -19.50 4.13
C ALA A 130 -5.30 -19.09 5.61
N PRO A 131 -4.29 -18.36 6.11
CA PRO A 131 -4.33 -17.81 7.45
C PRO A 131 -5.65 -17.06 7.69
N PRO A 132 -6.21 -17.10 8.91
CA PRO A 132 -7.49 -16.45 9.21
C PRO A 132 -7.56 -14.99 8.79
N GLY A 133 -6.50 -14.22 8.97
CA GLY A 133 -6.41 -12.82 8.54
C GLY A 133 -6.51 -12.65 7.03
N MET A 134 -5.94 -13.56 6.26
CA MET A 134 -6.01 -13.52 4.81
C MET A 134 -7.43 -13.79 4.28
N ARG A 135 -8.20 -14.69 4.91
CA ARG A 135 -9.61 -14.91 4.54
C ARG A 135 -10.43 -13.66 4.81
N THR A 136 -10.30 -13.10 5.99
CA THR A 136 -11.02 -11.89 6.40
C THR A 136 -10.67 -10.70 5.49
N GLU A 137 -9.40 -10.53 5.15
CA GLU A 137 -8.95 -9.46 4.25
C GLU A 137 -9.47 -9.66 2.82
N ALA A 138 -9.55 -10.91 2.33
CA ALA A 138 -10.14 -11.23 1.02
C ALA A 138 -11.65 -10.95 0.99
N GLU A 139 -12.36 -11.34 2.03
CA GLU A 139 -13.81 -11.11 2.19
C GLU A 139 -14.13 -9.61 2.30
N CYS A 140 -13.29 -8.85 3.01
CA CYS A 140 -13.44 -7.42 3.22
C CYS A 140 -12.75 -6.56 2.16
N ASN A 141 -12.09 -7.17 1.17
CA ASN A 141 -11.33 -6.47 0.15
C ASN A 141 -12.20 -5.48 -0.64
N ASP A 142 -13.45 -5.83 -0.93
CA ASP A 142 -14.40 -4.93 -1.59
C ASP A 142 -14.66 -3.65 -0.76
N LEU A 143 -14.73 -3.76 0.56
CA LEU A 143 -14.90 -2.61 1.45
C LEU A 143 -13.64 -1.74 1.48
N THR A 144 -12.46 -2.36 1.47
CA THR A 144 -11.17 -1.65 1.39
C THR A 144 -10.98 -1.01 0.01
N TRP A 145 -11.56 -1.61 -1.04
CA TRP A 145 -11.44 -1.14 -2.42
C TRP A 145 -12.53 -0.17 -2.87
N ARG A 146 -13.57 0.09 -2.08
CA ARG A 146 -14.56 1.12 -2.39
C ARG A 146 -13.95 2.51 -2.20
N PRO A 147 -13.59 3.22 -3.29
CA PRO A 147 -12.74 4.41 -3.21
C PRO A 147 -13.44 5.61 -2.58
N THR A 148 -14.74 5.73 -2.78
CA THR A 148 -15.49 6.98 -2.58
C THR A 148 -15.96 7.20 -1.13
N GLU A 149 -16.10 6.13 -0.35
CA GLU A 149 -16.62 6.24 1.02
C GLU A 149 -15.53 6.21 2.10
N ALA A 150 -14.36 5.64 1.77
CA ALA A 150 -13.28 5.42 2.74
C ALA A 150 -12.31 6.60 2.86
N ILE A 151 -12.15 7.41 1.81
CA ILE A 151 -11.15 8.48 1.75
C ILE A 151 -11.86 9.77 1.38
N SER A 152 -12.41 10.44 2.37
CA SER A 152 -13.14 11.70 2.18
C SER A 152 -12.19 12.89 1.94
N SER A 153 -11.00 12.85 2.55
CA SER A 153 -9.94 13.84 2.34
C SER A 153 -8.61 13.26 2.82
N LEU A 154 -7.54 13.57 2.10
CA LEU A 154 -6.17 13.34 2.56
C LEU A 154 -5.61 14.61 3.19
N PRO A 155 -4.73 14.49 4.21
CA PRO A 155 -4.05 15.66 4.76
C PRO A 155 -3.13 16.30 3.72
N ARG A 156 -2.85 17.58 3.88
CA ARG A 156 -1.88 18.31 3.02
C ARG A 156 -0.45 18.01 3.47
N VAL A 157 0.03 16.83 3.14
CA VAL A 157 1.39 16.35 3.43
C VAL A 157 2.09 15.97 2.12
N PRO A 158 3.42 15.89 2.11
CA PRO A 158 4.15 15.37 0.94
C PRO A 158 3.63 14.00 0.52
N LEU A 159 3.42 13.81 -0.81
CA LEU A 159 2.97 12.56 -1.40
C LEU A 159 3.88 12.17 -2.56
N ILE A 160 4.39 10.94 -2.52
CA ILE A 160 5.07 10.31 -3.65
C ILE A 160 4.34 9.02 -4.02
N VAL A 161 4.00 8.89 -5.29
CA VAL A 161 3.43 7.67 -5.87
C VAL A 161 4.49 7.02 -6.76
N VAL A 162 4.97 5.86 -6.36
CA VAL A 162 5.89 5.04 -7.15
C VAL A 162 5.07 4.05 -7.98
N THR A 163 5.27 4.06 -9.28
CA THR A 163 4.51 3.27 -10.24
C THR A 163 5.43 2.28 -10.96
N ALA A 164 5.09 1.01 -10.95
CA ALA A 164 5.74 -0.01 -11.76
C ALA A 164 5.48 0.25 -13.26
N GLY A 165 6.54 0.25 -14.05
CA GLY A 165 6.44 0.44 -15.51
C GLY A 165 5.96 -0.80 -16.24
N GLN A 166 6.30 -1.99 -15.72
CA GLN A 166 5.87 -3.26 -16.29
C GLN A 166 4.52 -3.69 -15.71
N VAL A 167 3.45 -3.37 -16.43
CA VAL A 167 2.09 -3.74 -16.03
C VAL A 167 1.78 -5.16 -16.45
N GLN A 168 1.55 -6.04 -15.47
CA GLN A 168 1.08 -7.40 -15.76
C GLN A 168 -0.35 -7.35 -16.30
N THR A 169 -0.51 -7.86 -17.50
CA THR A 169 -1.81 -7.96 -18.17
C THR A 169 -2.18 -9.43 -18.42
N PRO A 170 -3.46 -9.78 -18.37
CA PRO A 170 -3.91 -11.14 -18.70
C PRO A 170 -3.45 -11.59 -20.09
N PRO A 171 -3.00 -12.84 -20.26
CA PRO A 171 -2.45 -13.32 -21.52
C PRO A 171 -3.47 -13.39 -22.67
N TRP A 172 -4.76 -13.43 -22.36
CA TRP A 172 -5.84 -13.47 -23.36
C TRP A 172 -6.20 -12.09 -23.94
N LEU A 173 -5.61 -11.01 -23.46
CA LEU A 173 -5.83 -9.69 -24.03
C LEU A 173 -5.05 -9.53 -25.35
N SER A 174 -5.67 -8.86 -26.32
CA SER A 174 -4.97 -8.38 -27.51
C SER A 174 -3.92 -7.32 -27.16
N ASP A 175 -2.93 -7.11 -28.02
CA ASP A 175 -1.87 -6.12 -27.78
C ASP A 175 -2.43 -4.70 -27.62
N LYS A 176 -3.49 -4.36 -28.36
CA LYS A 176 -4.20 -3.09 -28.21
C LYS A 176 -4.84 -2.92 -26.84
N GLU A 177 -5.44 -3.97 -26.31
CA GLU A 177 -6.05 -3.97 -24.96
C GLU A 177 -4.97 -3.89 -23.88
N LYS A 178 -3.85 -4.61 -24.04
CA LYS A 178 -2.69 -4.52 -23.15
C LYS A 178 -2.12 -3.10 -23.10
N GLN A 179 -1.93 -2.49 -24.28
CA GLN A 179 -1.46 -1.11 -24.36
C GLN A 179 -2.42 -0.14 -23.67
N LYS A 180 -3.73 -0.31 -23.91
CA LYS A 180 -4.75 0.52 -23.25
C LYS A 180 -4.75 0.34 -21.72
N ALA A 181 -4.49 -0.87 -21.25
CA ALA A 181 -4.35 -1.14 -19.84
C ALA A 181 -3.18 -0.39 -19.20
N VAL A 182 -2.03 -0.40 -19.86
CA VAL A 182 -0.85 0.34 -19.40
C VAL A 182 -1.15 1.83 -19.33
N GLU A 183 -1.72 2.42 -20.41
CA GLU A 183 -2.13 3.82 -20.43
C GLU A 183 -3.04 4.19 -19.26
N LEU A 184 -4.12 3.42 -19.05
CA LEU A 184 -5.06 3.66 -17.96
C LEU A 184 -4.40 3.53 -16.59
N ARG A 185 -3.50 2.55 -16.43
CA ARG A 185 -2.73 2.40 -15.19
C ARG A 185 -1.87 3.63 -14.90
N MET A 186 -1.18 4.16 -15.91
CA MET A 186 -0.35 5.36 -15.75
C MET A 186 -1.18 6.58 -15.37
N LEU A 187 -2.32 6.78 -16.04
CA LEU A 187 -3.24 7.87 -15.74
C LEU A 187 -3.82 7.77 -14.32
N ASP A 188 -4.17 6.57 -13.87
CA ASP A 188 -4.68 6.36 -12.51
C ASP A 188 -3.63 6.69 -11.45
N GLN A 189 -2.39 6.28 -11.66
CA GLN A 189 -1.30 6.58 -10.72
C GLN A 189 -0.96 8.07 -10.72
N GLN A 190 -1.05 8.73 -11.87
CA GLN A 190 -0.90 10.17 -11.96
C GLN A 190 -2.03 10.90 -11.21
N ALA A 191 -3.28 10.47 -11.40
CA ALA A 191 -4.42 11.01 -10.68
C ALA A 191 -4.27 10.81 -9.16
N LEU A 192 -3.76 9.65 -8.75
CA LEU A 192 -3.47 9.37 -7.34
C LEU A 192 -2.44 10.36 -6.77
N ALA A 193 -1.35 10.63 -7.50
CA ALA A 193 -0.36 11.61 -7.09
C ALA A 193 -0.95 13.04 -6.97
N GLN A 194 -1.92 13.37 -7.82
CA GLN A 194 -2.58 14.68 -7.82
C GLN A 194 -3.64 14.87 -6.72
N MET A 195 -3.94 13.83 -5.93
CA MET A 195 -4.90 13.95 -4.81
C MET A 195 -4.44 14.94 -3.72
N ILE A 196 -3.14 15.16 -3.62
CA ILE A 196 -2.56 16.16 -2.72
C ILE A 196 -1.78 17.18 -3.56
N PRO A 197 -1.99 18.50 -3.37
CA PRO A 197 -1.22 19.53 -4.07
C PRO A 197 0.29 19.35 -3.85
N GLY A 198 1.07 19.31 -4.94
CA GLY A 198 2.51 19.05 -4.90
C GLY A 198 2.90 17.58 -4.87
N GLY A 199 1.92 16.67 -4.85
CA GLY A 199 2.17 15.24 -4.97
C GLY A 199 2.75 14.90 -6.35
N ARG A 200 3.64 13.91 -6.40
CA ARG A 200 4.35 13.54 -7.62
C ARG A 200 4.35 12.03 -7.85
N GLN A 201 4.38 11.66 -9.12
CA GLN A 201 4.55 10.29 -9.57
C GLN A 201 6.02 10.05 -9.98
N ILE A 202 6.54 8.89 -9.60
CA ILE A 202 7.82 8.35 -10.07
C ILE A 202 7.52 7.02 -10.75
N VAL A 203 7.85 6.92 -12.05
CA VAL A 203 7.69 5.68 -12.80
C VAL A 203 9.02 4.93 -12.80
N LEU A 204 8.99 3.64 -12.45
CA LEU A 204 10.12 2.72 -12.52
C LEU A 204 9.93 1.81 -13.74
N PRO A 205 10.52 2.16 -14.90
CA PRO A 205 10.16 1.57 -16.20
C PRO A 205 10.42 0.07 -16.26
N ASP A 206 11.46 -0.40 -15.58
CA ASP A 206 11.91 -1.80 -15.62
C ASP A 206 11.37 -2.63 -14.45
N SER A 207 10.61 -2.03 -13.53
CA SER A 207 10.05 -2.71 -12.37
C SER A 207 8.67 -3.28 -12.66
N GLY A 208 8.42 -4.49 -12.17
CA GLY A 208 7.10 -5.07 -12.02
C GLY A 208 6.42 -4.63 -10.72
N HIS A 209 5.30 -5.30 -10.38
CA HIS A 209 4.50 -4.99 -9.18
C HIS A 209 5.28 -5.07 -7.86
N ASN A 210 6.30 -5.92 -7.79
CA ASN A 210 7.11 -6.12 -6.59
C ASN A 210 8.27 -5.09 -6.51
N VAL A 211 7.96 -3.81 -6.61
CA VAL A 211 8.93 -2.70 -6.70
C VAL A 211 10.03 -2.75 -5.62
N ILE A 212 9.74 -3.32 -4.45
CA ILE A 212 10.70 -3.45 -3.33
C ILE A 212 11.84 -4.42 -3.67
N TYR A 213 11.57 -5.40 -4.53
CA TYR A 213 12.55 -6.39 -5.00
C TYR A 213 13.13 -6.01 -6.36
N ASP A 214 12.28 -5.49 -7.24
CA ASP A 214 12.66 -5.19 -8.62
C ASP A 214 13.50 -3.90 -8.73
N ALA A 215 13.29 -2.95 -7.80
CA ALA A 215 13.91 -1.63 -7.81
C ALA A 215 14.25 -1.16 -6.38
N THR A 216 14.94 -2.01 -5.61
CA THR A 216 15.27 -1.82 -4.19
C THR A 216 15.92 -0.45 -3.93
N ASP A 217 16.95 -0.10 -4.69
CA ASP A 217 17.71 1.15 -4.51
C ASP A 217 16.87 2.39 -4.80
N ASP A 218 16.01 2.32 -5.81
CA ASP A 218 15.08 3.41 -6.13
C ASP A 218 14.05 3.62 -5.01
N VAL A 219 13.52 2.54 -4.44
CA VAL A 219 12.59 2.63 -3.31
C VAL A 219 13.28 3.23 -2.08
N ILE A 220 14.52 2.80 -1.77
CA ILE A 220 15.31 3.37 -0.68
C ILE A 220 15.56 4.88 -0.92
N ARG A 221 15.93 5.26 -2.15
CA ARG A 221 16.14 6.66 -2.52
C ARG A 221 14.89 7.50 -2.32
N VAL A 222 13.73 7.01 -2.74
CA VAL A 222 12.44 7.70 -2.56
C VAL A 222 12.09 7.88 -1.07
N ILE A 223 12.33 6.85 -0.26
CA ILE A 223 12.07 6.93 1.19
C ILE A 223 13.02 7.96 1.85
N LYS A 224 14.31 7.93 1.50
CA LYS A 224 15.30 8.89 1.99
C LYS A 224 14.91 10.31 1.61
N GLU A 225 14.53 10.55 0.37
CA GLU A 225 14.06 11.85 -0.12
C GLU A 225 12.83 12.36 0.65
N MET A 226 11.88 11.46 0.97
CA MET A 226 10.73 11.82 1.80
C MET A 226 11.12 12.19 3.24
N ILE A 227 12.10 11.48 3.83
CA ILE A 227 12.61 11.78 5.18
C ILE A 227 13.31 13.16 5.19
N GLU A 228 14.13 13.45 4.17
CA GLU A 228 14.89 14.70 4.06
C GLU A 228 14.00 15.93 3.74
N ALA A 229 12.78 15.71 3.25
CA ALA A 229 11.82 16.78 2.93
C ALA A 229 10.96 17.22 4.14
N LEU A 230 11.08 16.54 5.29
CA LEU A 230 10.30 16.76 6.52
C LEU A 230 11.17 17.19 7.69
#